data_acccc4dce91d27146fd4388f4b5f1b9a
#
_entry.id   acccc4dce91d27146fd4388f4b5f1b9a
#
_cell.length_a   1.000
_cell.length_b   1.000
_cell.length_c   1.000
_cell.angle_alpha   90.00
_cell.angle_beta   90.00
_cell.angle_gamma   90.00
#
_symmetry.space_group_name_H-M   'P 1'
#
loop_
_entity.id
_entity.type
_entity.pdbx_description
1 polymer ?
#
loop_
_entity_poly.entity_id
_entity_poly.type
_entity_poly.pdbx_seq_one_letter_code
_entity_poly.pdbx_strand_id
1 'polypeptide(L)'
;MKLLLPADLRARIDGETREAFPRECCGLIEGVRQGEEARAAALHPARNIAASADRFEIAPQDHFAALKMARANGRDLIGCYHSHPGGKAAPSATDLAGAGEEGFLWLIASLSSQDAPVRIAAFVYSGAVFLPVDLVGAVGADLVTSSVKARN
;
A
#
# COMPACT_ATOMS: atom_id res chain seq x y z
N MET A 1 -11.06 -6.14 -9.22
CA MET A 1 -10.15 -4.99 -9.19
C MET A 1 -8.72 -5.44 -9.04
N LYS A 2 -7.78 -4.79 -9.71
CA LYS A 2 -6.36 -5.07 -9.61
C LYS A 2 -5.54 -3.80 -9.43
N LEU A 3 -4.42 -3.92 -8.72
CA LEU A 3 -3.43 -2.87 -8.53
C LEU A 3 -2.11 -3.31 -9.16
N LEU A 4 -1.63 -2.52 -10.11
CA LEU A 4 -0.30 -2.69 -10.70
C LEU A 4 0.72 -1.99 -9.80
N LEU A 5 1.60 -2.77 -9.19
CA LEU A 5 2.67 -2.26 -8.32
C LEU A 5 4.02 -2.56 -8.97
N PRO A 6 4.72 -1.55 -9.50
CA PRO A 6 6.05 -1.73 -10.07
C PRO A 6 7.04 -2.36 -9.07
N ALA A 7 7.97 -3.16 -9.57
CA ALA A 7 8.91 -3.90 -8.75
C ALA A 7 9.80 -2.99 -7.88
N ASP A 8 10.19 -1.83 -8.39
CA ASP A 8 10.97 -0.85 -7.63
C ASP A 8 10.18 -0.27 -6.45
N LEU A 9 8.89 -0.01 -6.63
CA LEU A 9 8.02 0.47 -5.55
C LEU A 9 7.78 -0.64 -4.51
N ARG A 10 7.58 -1.88 -4.97
CA ARG A 10 7.48 -3.03 -4.07
C ARG A 10 8.74 -3.19 -3.22
N ALA A 11 9.90 -3.07 -3.84
CA ALA A 11 11.19 -3.16 -3.13
C ALA A 11 11.34 -2.05 -2.09
N ARG A 12 10.85 -0.86 -2.37
CA ARG A 12 10.86 0.25 -1.41
C ARG A 12 9.96 -0.02 -0.20
N ILE A 13 8.78 -0.55 -0.41
CA ILE A 13 7.89 -0.95 0.70
C ILE A 13 8.56 -2.03 1.54
N ASP A 14 9.18 -3.02 0.91
CA ASP A 14 9.95 -4.06 1.61
C ASP A 14 11.03 -3.44 2.50
N GLY A 15 11.85 -2.55 1.95
CA GLY A 15 12.91 -1.87 2.68
C GLY A 15 12.42 -1.03 3.84
N GLU A 16 11.36 -0.25 3.64
CA GLU A 16 10.76 0.56 4.70
C GLU A 16 10.17 -0.31 5.83
N THR A 17 9.54 -1.41 5.45
CA THR A 17 8.98 -2.38 6.40
C THR A 17 10.05 -2.98 7.31
N ARG A 18 11.18 -3.37 6.74
CA ARG A 18 12.33 -3.92 7.49
C ARG A 18 12.98 -2.87 8.37
N GLU A 19 13.19 -1.68 7.84
CA GLU A 19 13.85 -0.59 8.57
C GLU A 19 13.03 -0.12 9.77
N ALA A 20 11.72 -0.06 9.63
CA ALA A 20 10.82 0.37 10.71
C ALA A 20 10.62 -0.69 11.79
N PHE A 21 10.82 -1.98 11.47
CA PHE A 21 10.58 -3.07 12.42
C PHE A 21 11.27 -2.82 13.77
N PRO A 22 10.63 -2.98 14.92
CA PRO A 22 9.30 -3.58 15.17
C PRO A 22 8.12 -2.61 15.13
N ARG A 23 8.28 -1.41 14.60
CA ARG A 23 7.22 -0.42 14.45
C ARG A 23 6.59 -0.51 13.07
N GLU A 24 5.38 0.03 12.93
CA GLU A 24 4.70 0.12 11.64
C GLU A 24 5.25 1.29 10.83
N CYS A 25 5.67 1.04 9.60
CA CYS A 25 5.88 2.10 8.62
C CYS A 25 4.55 2.44 7.95
N CYS A 26 4.47 3.62 7.36
CA CYS A 26 3.29 4.02 6.60
C CYS A 26 3.65 5.02 5.50
N GLY A 27 2.74 5.19 4.57
CA GLY A 27 2.87 6.15 3.49
C GLY A 27 1.65 6.17 2.58
N LEU A 28 1.74 6.98 1.56
CA LEU A 28 0.68 7.18 0.58
C LEU A 28 1.12 6.72 -0.80
N ILE A 29 0.16 6.31 -1.60
CA ILE A 29 0.39 5.80 -2.95
C ILE A 29 -0.18 6.80 -3.94
N GLU A 30 0.71 7.37 -4.75
CA GLU A 30 0.35 8.20 -5.89
C GLU A 30 0.15 7.32 -7.11
N GLY A 31 -0.88 7.58 -7.89
CA GLY A 31 -1.12 6.82 -9.08
C GLY A 31 -2.31 7.28 -9.89
N VAL A 32 -2.76 6.40 -10.76
CA VAL A 32 -3.95 6.60 -11.61
C VAL A 32 -4.88 5.42 -11.48
N ARG A 33 -6.16 5.67 -11.66
CA ARG A 33 -7.20 4.66 -11.62
C ARG A 33 -8.11 4.78 -12.82
N GLN A 34 -8.38 3.67 -13.47
CA GLN A 34 -9.32 3.56 -14.58
C GLN A 34 -10.20 2.33 -14.37
N GLY A 35 -11.45 2.55 -13.94
CA GLY A 35 -12.38 1.46 -13.66
C GLY A 35 -11.84 0.52 -12.58
N GLU A 36 -11.72 -0.75 -12.93
CA GLU A 36 -11.27 -1.81 -12.02
C GLU A 36 -9.75 -2.02 -12.03
N GLU A 37 -9.01 -1.11 -12.64
CA GLU A 37 -7.55 -1.14 -12.64
C GLU A 37 -6.99 0.13 -12.02
N ALA A 38 -6.03 -0.03 -11.10
CA ALA A 38 -5.23 1.04 -10.53
C ALA A 38 -3.76 0.77 -10.81
N ARG A 39 -2.99 1.83 -10.97
CA ARG A 39 -1.54 1.74 -11.21
C ARG A 39 -0.81 2.69 -10.28
N ALA A 40 0.04 2.13 -9.43
CA ALA A 40 0.93 2.91 -8.58
C ALA A 40 2.06 3.53 -9.42
N ALA A 41 2.31 4.81 -9.21
CA ALA A 41 3.35 5.55 -9.92
C ALA A 41 4.46 6.04 -8.99
N ALA A 42 4.14 6.37 -7.74
CA ALA A 42 5.10 6.81 -6.74
C ALA A 42 4.60 6.51 -5.33
N LEU A 43 5.53 6.40 -4.41
CA LEU A 43 5.25 6.28 -2.98
C LEU A 43 5.66 7.57 -2.28
N HIS A 44 4.87 7.94 -1.29
CA HIS A 44 5.17 9.06 -0.40
C HIS A 44 5.28 8.52 1.03
N PRO A 45 6.49 8.13 1.46
CA PRO A 45 6.70 7.73 2.86
C PRO A 45 6.25 8.82 3.80
N ALA A 46 5.59 8.44 4.88
CA ALA A 46 5.06 9.36 5.85
C ALA A 46 5.51 9.01 7.25
N ARG A 47 5.55 10.02 8.13
CA ARG A 47 5.79 9.80 9.54
C ARG A 47 4.58 9.13 10.16
N ASN A 48 4.84 8.09 10.94
CA ASN A 48 3.82 7.47 11.77
C ASN A 48 3.79 8.19 13.11
N ILE A 49 2.75 8.98 13.36
CA ILE A 49 2.57 9.73 14.59
C ILE A 49 1.70 9.02 15.62
N ALA A 50 1.35 7.76 15.39
CA ALA A 50 0.56 6.98 16.34
C ALA A 50 1.31 6.83 17.65
N ALA A 51 0.57 6.93 18.77
CA ALA A 51 1.14 6.79 20.11
C ALA A 51 1.57 5.35 20.44
N SER A 52 1.01 4.37 19.74
CA SER A 52 1.22 2.94 19.97
C SER A 52 1.98 2.30 18.80
N ALA A 53 2.85 1.34 19.10
CA ALA A 53 3.68 0.68 18.09
C ALA A 53 2.90 -0.29 17.17
N ASP A 54 1.69 -0.66 17.56
CA ASP A 54 0.84 -1.63 16.86
C ASP A 54 -0.21 -0.99 15.95
N ARG A 55 -0.06 0.29 15.65
CA ARG A 55 -0.96 1.00 14.73
C ARG A 55 -0.20 2.11 14.02
N PHE A 56 -0.83 2.70 13.01
CA PHE A 56 -0.25 3.82 12.30
C PHE A 56 -1.24 4.99 12.21
N GLU A 57 -0.67 6.17 12.12
CA GLU A 57 -1.38 7.40 11.82
C GLU A 57 -0.46 8.29 11.00
N ILE A 58 -0.87 8.60 9.80
CA ILE A 58 -0.08 9.43 8.89
C ILE A 58 -0.08 10.88 9.39
N ALA A 59 1.09 11.47 9.54
CA ALA A 59 1.21 12.88 9.88
C ALA A 59 0.45 13.74 8.86
N PRO A 60 -0.48 14.61 9.29
CA PRO A 60 -1.31 15.40 8.37
C PRO A 60 -0.51 16.24 7.39
N GLN A 61 0.63 16.76 7.80
CA GLN A 61 1.52 17.54 6.94
C GLN A 61 2.10 16.69 5.80
N ASP A 62 2.44 15.45 6.09
CA ASP A 62 2.97 14.52 5.09
C ASP A 62 1.88 14.12 4.09
N HIS A 63 0.65 13.91 4.57
CA HIS A 63 -0.51 13.64 3.72
C HIS A 63 -0.75 14.82 2.75
N PHE A 64 -0.77 16.03 3.29
CA PHE A 64 -0.98 17.24 2.49
C PHE A 64 0.11 17.42 1.43
N ALA A 65 1.37 17.24 1.81
CA ALA A 65 2.50 17.34 0.89
C ALA A 65 2.42 16.28 -0.24
N ALA A 66 2.05 15.06 0.10
CA ALA A 66 1.88 13.98 -0.86
C ALA A 66 0.75 14.29 -1.87
N LEU A 67 -0.39 14.78 -1.38
CA LEU A 67 -1.51 15.16 -2.23
C LEU A 67 -1.13 16.27 -3.20
N LYS A 68 -0.44 17.28 -2.71
CA LYS A 68 0.03 18.40 -3.52
C LYS A 68 1.01 17.95 -4.61
N MET A 69 1.93 17.06 -4.26
CA MET A 69 2.89 16.49 -5.21
C MET A 69 2.19 15.65 -6.29
N ALA A 70 1.27 14.78 -5.89
CA ALA A 70 0.53 13.92 -6.81
C ALA A 70 -0.24 14.77 -7.84
N ARG A 71 -0.94 15.79 -7.39
CA ARG A 71 -1.70 16.71 -8.26
C ARG A 71 -0.80 17.50 -9.20
N ALA A 72 0.37 17.93 -8.74
CA ALA A 72 1.35 18.59 -9.60
C ALA A 72 1.86 17.65 -10.71
N ASN A 73 1.86 16.35 -10.48
CA ASN A 73 2.21 15.32 -11.47
C ASN A 73 1.03 14.89 -12.36
N GLY A 74 -0.13 15.52 -12.22
CA GLY A 74 -1.34 15.13 -12.95
C GLY A 74 -1.95 13.82 -12.48
N ARG A 75 -1.68 13.40 -11.24
CA ARG A 75 -2.17 12.18 -10.62
C ARG A 75 -2.94 12.49 -9.35
N ASP A 76 -3.32 11.45 -8.62
CA ASP A 76 -3.97 11.58 -7.32
C ASP A 76 -3.38 10.58 -6.33
N LEU A 77 -3.73 10.72 -5.07
CA LEU A 77 -3.49 9.69 -4.08
C LEU A 77 -4.57 8.62 -4.23
N ILE A 78 -4.16 7.40 -4.54
CA ILE A 78 -5.07 6.29 -4.79
C ILE A 78 -5.15 5.31 -3.61
N GLY A 79 -4.25 5.44 -2.65
CA GLY A 79 -4.21 4.55 -1.51
C GLY A 79 -3.13 4.90 -0.50
N CYS A 80 -3.04 4.04 0.51
CA CYS A 80 -2.00 4.08 1.53
C CYS A 80 -1.34 2.72 1.65
N TYR A 81 -0.19 2.68 2.30
CA TYR A 81 0.45 1.44 2.71
C TYR A 81 0.93 1.55 4.15
N HIS A 82 0.96 0.42 4.83
CA HIS A 82 1.55 0.30 6.16
C HIS A 82 2.03 -1.12 6.40
N SER A 83 2.81 -1.32 7.44
CA SER A 83 3.34 -2.63 7.80
C SER A 83 2.70 -3.17 9.07
N HIS A 84 2.62 -4.51 9.13
CA HIS A 84 2.20 -5.27 10.30
C HIS A 84 3.38 -6.11 10.82
N PRO A 85 4.19 -5.56 11.75
CA PRO A 85 5.28 -6.33 12.35
C PRO A 85 4.72 -7.46 13.22
N GLY A 86 5.12 -8.69 12.92
CA GLY A 86 4.63 -9.89 13.62
C GLY A 86 3.18 -10.27 13.32
N GLY A 87 2.52 -9.55 12.41
CA GLY A 87 1.13 -9.78 12.05
C GLY A 87 0.95 -10.43 10.68
N LYS A 88 -0.27 -10.40 10.19
CA LYS A 88 -0.65 -10.91 8.86
C LYS A 88 -0.73 -9.77 7.85
N ALA A 89 -0.54 -10.09 6.57
CA ALA A 89 -0.80 -9.16 5.47
C ALA A 89 -2.31 -9.07 5.20
N ALA A 90 -3.06 -8.61 6.19
CA ALA A 90 -4.50 -8.47 6.16
C ALA A 90 -4.93 -7.32 7.09
N PRO A 91 -6.02 -6.61 6.76
CA PRO A 91 -6.50 -5.51 7.60
C PRO A 91 -6.86 -5.96 9.01
N SER A 92 -6.49 -5.15 9.99
CA SER A 92 -6.88 -5.33 11.38
C SER A 92 -8.19 -4.62 11.69
N ALA A 93 -8.76 -4.89 12.87
CA ALA A 93 -9.93 -4.15 13.35
C ALA A 93 -9.62 -2.66 13.51
N THR A 94 -8.40 -2.32 13.92
CA THR A 94 -7.92 -0.93 14.01
C THR A 94 -7.84 -0.27 12.64
N ASP A 95 -7.38 -1.00 11.63
CA ASP A 95 -7.35 -0.50 10.24
C ASP A 95 -8.77 -0.18 9.77
N LEU A 96 -9.71 -1.08 10.02
CA LEU A 96 -11.10 -0.87 9.61
C LEU A 96 -11.72 0.34 10.32
N ALA A 97 -11.44 0.52 11.59
CA ALA A 97 -11.92 1.67 12.36
C ALA A 97 -11.35 3.00 11.84
N GLY A 98 -10.14 2.98 11.29
CA GLY A 98 -9.48 4.17 10.73
C GLY A 98 -9.78 4.42 9.25
N ALA A 99 -10.42 3.48 8.56
CA ALA A 99 -10.73 3.65 7.15
C ALA A 99 -11.91 4.60 6.97
N GLY A 100 -11.78 5.56 6.06
CA GLY A 100 -12.80 6.60 5.87
C GLY A 100 -13.16 6.88 4.42
N GLU A 101 -12.27 6.67 3.49
CA GLU A 101 -12.47 6.99 2.08
C GLU A 101 -12.83 5.74 1.27
N GLU A 102 -14.07 5.66 0.82
CA GLU A 102 -14.53 4.59 -0.04
C GLU A 102 -13.72 4.56 -1.36
N GLY A 103 -13.30 3.39 -1.75
CA GLY A 103 -12.50 3.19 -2.95
C GLY A 103 -10.99 3.36 -2.74
N PHE A 104 -10.57 3.82 -1.55
CA PHE A 104 -9.15 3.96 -1.26
C PHE A 104 -8.48 2.60 -1.13
N LEU A 105 -7.31 2.47 -1.75
CA LEU A 105 -6.53 1.23 -1.72
C LEU A 105 -5.66 1.17 -0.48
N TRP A 106 -5.52 -0.03 0.08
CA TRP A 106 -4.69 -0.29 1.24
C TRP A 106 -3.72 -1.42 0.92
N LEU A 107 -2.43 -1.13 0.94
CA LEU A 107 -1.37 -2.12 0.86
C LEU A 107 -0.88 -2.43 2.26
N ILE A 108 -0.87 -3.72 2.62
CA ILE A 108 -0.40 -4.16 3.93
C ILE A 108 0.80 -5.08 3.74
N ALA A 109 1.93 -4.67 4.33
CA ALA A 109 3.16 -5.43 4.32
C ALA A 109 3.37 -6.09 5.68
N SER A 110 3.63 -7.38 5.72
CA SER A 110 3.87 -8.11 6.97
C SER A 110 5.20 -8.82 6.95
N LEU A 111 5.81 -8.92 8.13
CA LEU A 111 7.00 -9.74 8.35
C LEU A 111 7.01 -10.22 9.79
N SER A 112 7.46 -11.47 9.99
CA SER A 112 7.49 -12.08 11.32
C SER A 112 8.70 -11.66 12.14
N SER A 113 9.79 -11.28 11.49
CA SER A 113 11.02 -10.76 12.10
C SER A 113 11.74 -9.86 11.10
N GLN A 114 12.73 -9.10 11.56
CA GLN A 114 13.45 -8.16 10.69
C GLN A 114 14.09 -8.83 9.47
N ASP A 115 14.51 -10.07 9.59
CA ASP A 115 15.14 -10.84 8.51
C ASP A 115 14.18 -11.75 7.74
N ALA A 116 12.92 -11.79 8.12
CA ALA A 116 11.91 -12.61 7.46
C ALA A 116 11.51 -12.03 6.09
N PRO A 117 10.98 -12.85 5.17
CA PRO A 117 10.39 -12.33 3.94
C PRO A 117 9.21 -11.41 4.23
N VAL A 118 9.11 -10.33 3.45
CA VAL A 118 7.97 -9.42 3.52
C VAL A 118 6.87 -9.93 2.58
N ARG A 119 5.67 -10.07 3.12
CA ARG A 119 4.47 -10.38 2.34
C ARG A 119 3.66 -9.10 2.17
N ILE A 120 3.16 -8.86 0.96
CA ILE A 120 2.34 -7.69 0.66
C ILE A 120 1.02 -8.15 0.07
N ALA A 121 -0.08 -7.61 0.59
CA ALA A 121 -1.42 -7.83 0.05
C ALA A 121 -2.13 -6.49 -0.14
N ALA A 122 -3.05 -6.45 -1.09
CA ALA A 122 -3.80 -5.26 -1.43
C ALA A 122 -5.29 -5.44 -1.15
N PHE A 123 -5.90 -4.36 -0.69
CA PHE A 123 -7.33 -4.30 -0.37
C PHE A 123 -7.90 -2.98 -0.84
N VAL A 124 -9.21 -2.93 -1.02
CA VAL A 124 -9.95 -1.68 -1.25
C VAL A 124 -11.02 -1.55 -0.17
N TYR A 125 -11.14 -0.35 0.38
CA TYR A 125 -12.19 -0.06 1.35
C TYR A 125 -13.50 0.23 0.60
N SER A 126 -14.54 -0.54 0.88
CA SER A 126 -15.82 -0.46 0.19
C SER A 126 -16.80 0.55 0.80
N GLY A 127 -16.38 1.27 1.84
CA GLY A 127 -17.26 2.09 2.66
C GLY A 127 -17.78 1.36 3.91
N ALA A 128 -17.63 0.04 3.98
CA ALA A 128 -18.05 -0.78 5.11
C ALA A 128 -17.00 -1.83 5.51
N VAL A 129 -16.40 -2.50 4.53
CA VAL A 129 -15.41 -3.56 4.74
C VAL A 129 -14.26 -3.43 3.76
N PHE A 130 -13.19 -4.16 4.01
CA PHE A 130 -12.10 -4.32 3.05
C PHE A 130 -12.37 -5.51 2.13
N LEU A 131 -12.19 -5.30 0.83
CA LEU A 131 -12.28 -6.34 -0.19
C LEU A 131 -10.90 -6.61 -0.77
N PRO A 132 -10.53 -7.88 -1.03
CA PRO A 132 -9.25 -8.19 -1.64
C PRO A 132 -9.11 -7.58 -3.04
N VAL A 133 -7.90 -7.12 -3.35
CA VAL A 133 -7.51 -6.59 -4.66
C VAL A 133 -6.37 -7.45 -5.19
N ASP A 134 -6.43 -7.82 -6.46
CA ASP A 134 -5.33 -8.54 -7.11
C ASP A 134 -4.11 -7.63 -7.21
N LEU A 135 -3.03 -8.00 -6.56
CA LEU A 135 -1.77 -7.29 -6.62
C LEU A 135 -0.92 -7.86 -7.76
N VAL A 136 -0.65 -7.04 -8.76
CA VAL A 136 0.12 -7.45 -9.93
C VAL A 136 1.45 -6.71 -9.95
N GLY A 137 2.55 -7.45 -10.05
CA GLY A 137 3.87 -6.87 -10.26
C GLY A 137 3.97 -6.32 -11.68
N ALA A 138 4.51 -5.11 -11.82
CA ALA A 138 4.71 -4.48 -13.11
C ALA A 138 6.18 -4.12 -13.27
N VAL A 139 6.92 -4.97 -13.96
CA VAL A 139 8.21 -4.63 -14.55
C VAL A 139 8.08 -4.75 -16.05
N GLY A 140 7.70 -3.64 -16.70
CA GLY A 140 7.52 -3.61 -18.13
C GLY A 140 6.39 -4.54 -18.64
N ALA A 141 6.34 -4.75 -19.95
CA ALA A 141 5.32 -5.56 -20.61
C ALA A 141 5.39 -7.06 -20.25
N ASP A 142 6.54 -7.53 -19.77
CA ASP A 142 6.79 -8.97 -19.58
C ASP A 142 6.00 -9.58 -18.43
N LEU A 143 5.66 -8.79 -17.41
CA LEU A 143 4.90 -9.29 -16.28
C LEU A 143 3.42 -9.45 -16.57
N VAL A 144 2.89 -8.65 -17.46
CA VAL A 144 1.49 -8.80 -17.89
C VAL A 144 1.31 -10.12 -18.67
N THR A 145 2.32 -10.48 -19.45
CA THR A 145 2.30 -11.72 -20.26
C THR A 145 2.45 -12.96 -19.39
N SER A 146 3.23 -12.91 -18.33
CA SER A 146 3.39 -14.08 -17.45
C SER A 146 2.16 -14.34 -16.60
N SER A 147 1.40 -13.31 -16.24
CA SER A 147 0.12 -13.50 -15.54
C SER A 147 -0.92 -14.18 -16.40
N VAL A 148 -0.90 -13.92 -17.71
CA VAL A 148 -1.83 -14.55 -18.66
C VAL A 148 -1.47 -16.03 -18.88
N LYS A 149 -0.18 -16.36 -18.89
CA LYS A 149 0.27 -17.76 -19.03
C LYS A 149 -0.02 -18.63 -17.82
N ALA A 150 -0.10 -18.05 -16.65
CA ALA A 150 -0.42 -18.78 -15.43
C ALA A 150 -1.93 -19.09 -15.28
N ARG A 151 -2.77 -18.59 -16.17
CA ARG A 151 -4.22 -18.79 -16.16
C ARG A 151 -4.71 -19.81 -17.18
N ASN A 152 -3.81 -20.35 -18.02
CA ASN A 152 -4.07 -21.44 -18.94
C ASN A 152 -3.38 -22.70 -18.43
#